data_249b55690086eb7445917c5e25525de8
#
_entry.id   249b55690086eb7445917c5e25525de8
#
_cell.length_a   1.000
_cell.length_b   1.000
_cell.length_c   1.000
_cell.angle_alpha   90.00
_cell.angle_beta   90.00
_cell.angle_gamma   90.00
#
_symmetry.space_group_name_H-M   'P 1'
#
loop_
_entity.id
_entity.type
_entity.pdbx_description
1 polymer ?
#
loop_
_entity_poly.entity_id
_entity_poly.type
_entity_poly.pdbx_seq_one_letter_code
_entity_poly.pdbx_strand_id
1 'polypeptide(L)'
;MNTTLPDALAGLLDGLPQGRAAQAVERLIASYRGDTPTDAPVLRDRADVAAYAAYRMPATFEAVRSALDAFRAAAPGWTPATHTDIGGGTGAASWAVAEAWPEGEHRTTVLDWAEPALELGRELAASADSPSLRGARWRRARIGASMALEPADLITVSYVLKELDGATREAVVRQAAAAGQTVLVVEPGTPDGYERIIAARDLLVEAGMRVAAPCPHSGQCPIVPGTDWCHFSARVSRSSLHRRVKGGSLPYEDEKFGYVAATRVPAAPAPSRVTRKPQIRKGQVLLDLCAADGSLHRDTVTKRHGALYRAARDTSWGAAWPPPDADDA
;
A
#
# COMPACT_ATOMS: atom_id res chain seq x y z
N MET A 1 -13.82 -1.26 -23.41
CA MET A 1 -12.71 -0.47 -22.83
C MET A 1 -12.68 -0.82 -21.36
N ASN A 2 -11.52 -1.26 -20.86
CA ASN A 2 -11.42 -1.65 -19.45
C ASN A 2 -11.54 -0.42 -18.56
N THR A 3 -12.57 -0.38 -17.69
CA THR A 3 -12.77 0.72 -16.73
C THR A 3 -11.75 0.57 -15.59
N THR A 4 -10.71 1.39 -15.64
CA THR A 4 -9.67 1.47 -14.61
C THR A 4 -10.13 2.35 -13.43
N LEU A 5 -9.43 2.30 -12.29
CA LEU A 5 -9.71 3.20 -11.18
C LEU A 5 -9.65 4.68 -11.58
N PRO A 6 -8.67 5.18 -12.35
CA PRO A 6 -8.69 6.55 -12.86
C PRO A 6 -9.95 6.91 -13.67
N ASP A 7 -10.45 6.00 -14.51
CA ASP A 7 -11.66 6.24 -15.31
C ASP A 7 -12.91 6.33 -14.41
N ALA A 8 -13.05 5.43 -13.45
CA ALA A 8 -14.14 5.46 -12.49
C ALA A 8 -14.17 6.75 -11.65
N LEU A 9 -12.97 7.21 -11.21
CA LEU A 9 -12.83 8.46 -10.46
C LEU A 9 -13.08 9.70 -11.34
N ALA A 10 -12.71 9.68 -12.62
CA ALA A 10 -13.03 10.77 -13.55
C ALA A 10 -14.54 10.94 -13.71
N GLY A 11 -15.28 9.84 -13.92
CA GLY A 11 -16.75 9.88 -13.99
C GLY A 11 -17.42 10.40 -12.72
N LEU A 12 -16.84 10.14 -11.55
CA LEU A 12 -17.34 10.68 -10.28
C LEU A 12 -17.19 12.20 -10.17
N LEU A 13 -16.12 12.76 -10.74
CA LEU A 13 -15.82 14.19 -10.69
C LEU A 13 -16.65 15.02 -11.69
N ASP A 14 -17.07 14.41 -12.79
CA ASP A 14 -17.88 15.09 -13.82
C ASP A 14 -19.25 15.55 -13.29
N GLY A 15 -19.76 14.93 -12.23
CA GLY A 15 -21.01 15.29 -11.56
C GLY A 15 -20.89 16.32 -10.42
N LEU A 16 -19.66 16.72 -10.02
CA LEU A 16 -19.43 17.60 -8.88
C LEU A 16 -19.05 19.03 -9.32
N PRO A 17 -19.70 20.10 -8.77
CA PRO A 17 -19.24 21.45 -8.96
C PRO A 17 -17.78 21.60 -8.50
N GLN A 18 -16.89 21.96 -9.41
CA GLN A 18 -15.42 21.97 -9.21
C GLN A 18 -14.97 22.78 -7.98
N GLY A 19 -15.67 23.86 -7.61
CA GLY A 19 -15.39 24.65 -6.42
C GLY A 19 -15.72 23.92 -5.10
N ARG A 20 -16.80 23.14 -5.08
CA ARG A 20 -17.16 22.33 -3.89
C ARG A 20 -16.18 21.19 -3.65
N ALA A 21 -15.72 20.50 -4.71
CA ALA A 21 -14.74 19.44 -4.59
C ALA A 21 -13.41 19.98 -4.03
N ALA A 22 -12.91 21.12 -4.51
CA ALA A 22 -11.68 21.73 -4.00
C ALA A 22 -11.79 22.12 -2.52
N GLN A 23 -12.87 22.78 -2.11
CA GLN A 23 -13.11 23.15 -0.71
C GLN A 23 -13.24 21.93 0.22
N ALA A 24 -13.88 20.86 -0.25
CA ALA A 24 -13.99 19.62 0.52
C ALA A 24 -12.60 19.01 0.74
N VAL A 25 -11.75 18.93 -0.30
CA VAL A 25 -10.38 18.43 -0.18
C VAL A 25 -9.54 19.32 0.75
N GLU A 26 -9.63 20.64 0.66
CA GLU A 26 -8.92 21.57 1.56
C GLU A 26 -9.29 21.34 3.03
N ARG A 27 -10.58 21.19 3.33
CA ARG A 27 -11.06 20.85 4.68
C ARG A 27 -10.50 19.50 5.16
N LEU A 28 -10.51 18.48 4.30
CA LEU A 28 -9.98 17.16 4.60
C LEU A 28 -8.49 17.19 4.87
N ILE A 29 -7.71 17.92 4.07
CA ILE A 29 -6.26 18.09 4.30
C ILE A 29 -6.01 18.77 5.64
N ALA A 30 -6.77 19.80 5.99
CA ALA A 30 -6.66 20.48 7.28
C ALA A 30 -6.99 19.54 8.44
N SER A 31 -8.03 18.70 8.31
CA SER A 31 -8.41 17.71 9.32
C SER A 31 -7.34 16.61 9.49
N TYR A 32 -6.75 16.12 8.40
CA TYR A 32 -5.68 15.09 8.48
C TYR A 32 -4.34 15.60 8.99
N ARG A 33 -4.08 16.91 8.93
CA ARG A 33 -2.86 17.54 9.47
C ARG A 33 -2.99 17.96 10.92
N GLY A 34 -4.21 18.10 11.44
CA GLY A 34 -4.50 18.38 12.83
C GLY A 34 -4.72 17.11 13.66
N ASP A 35 -4.68 17.23 14.98
CA ASP A 35 -5.13 16.20 15.90
C ASP A 35 -6.67 16.13 15.86
N THR A 36 -7.20 15.41 14.88
CA THR A 36 -8.65 15.23 14.78
C THR A 36 -9.08 14.17 15.79
N PRO A 37 -10.03 14.46 16.69
CA PRO A 37 -10.57 13.46 17.60
C PRO A 37 -11.15 12.27 16.82
N THR A 38 -10.88 11.07 17.28
CA THR A 38 -11.36 9.81 16.69
C THR A 38 -12.89 9.66 16.66
N ASP A 39 -13.63 10.55 17.34
CA ASP A 39 -15.09 10.48 17.47
C ASP A 39 -15.86 11.28 16.42
N ALA A 40 -15.21 12.09 15.58
CA ALA A 40 -15.87 12.85 14.53
C ALA A 40 -15.64 12.24 13.15
N PRO A 41 -16.69 11.89 12.39
CA PRO A 41 -16.50 11.40 11.04
C PRO A 41 -15.84 12.48 10.18
N VAL A 42 -14.65 12.21 9.69
CA VAL A 42 -13.90 13.10 8.78
C VAL A 42 -14.65 13.22 7.44
N LEU A 43 -15.36 12.15 7.05
CA LEU A 43 -16.20 12.06 5.86
C LEU A 43 -17.66 12.21 6.27
N ARG A 44 -18.23 13.42 6.09
CA ARG A 44 -19.55 13.79 6.60
C ARG A 44 -20.67 13.53 5.61
N ASP A 45 -20.40 13.75 4.34
CA ASP A 45 -21.38 13.64 3.26
C ASP A 45 -20.75 13.08 1.98
N ARG A 46 -21.59 12.84 0.98
CA ARG A 46 -21.17 12.33 -0.33
C ARG A 46 -20.13 13.22 -1.02
N ALA A 47 -20.19 14.53 -0.86
CA ALA A 47 -19.24 15.44 -1.49
C ALA A 47 -17.84 15.33 -0.84
N ASP A 48 -17.78 15.23 0.48
CA ASP A 48 -16.54 15.01 1.22
C ASP A 48 -15.91 13.64 0.83
N VAL A 49 -16.72 12.59 0.75
CA VAL A 49 -16.26 11.26 0.36
C VAL A 49 -15.77 11.22 -1.09
N ALA A 50 -16.49 11.84 -2.00
CA ALA A 50 -16.10 11.92 -3.42
C ALA A 50 -14.80 12.72 -3.60
N ALA A 51 -14.66 13.83 -2.90
CA ALA A 51 -13.45 14.64 -2.91
C ALA A 51 -12.25 13.86 -2.31
N TYR A 52 -12.47 13.14 -1.21
CA TYR A 52 -11.47 12.26 -0.60
C TYR A 52 -11.06 11.15 -1.57
N ALA A 53 -12.02 10.43 -2.15
CA ALA A 53 -11.75 9.36 -3.11
C ALA A 53 -10.91 9.89 -4.28
N ALA A 54 -11.31 10.98 -4.90
CA ALA A 54 -10.58 11.57 -6.01
C ALA A 54 -9.17 12.05 -5.64
N TYR A 55 -8.94 12.42 -4.38
CA TYR A 55 -7.67 12.95 -3.91
C TYR A 55 -6.74 11.89 -3.32
N ARG A 56 -7.26 10.99 -2.46
CA ARG A 56 -6.44 10.02 -1.71
C ARG A 56 -6.41 8.63 -2.29
N MET A 57 -7.52 8.20 -2.89
CA MET A 57 -7.64 6.83 -3.40
C MET A 57 -6.55 6.47 -4.43
N PRO A 58 -6.16 7.35 -5.39
CA PRO A 58 -5.05 7.05 -6.31
C PRO A 58 -3.72 6.82 -5.60
N ALA A 59 -3.42 7.57 -4.54
CA ALA A 59 -2.18 7.43 -3.79
C ALA A 59 -2.14 6.10 -3.01
N THR A 60 -3.23 5.75 -2.34
CA THR A 60 -3.36 4.46 -1.63
C THR A 60 -3.31 3.30 -2.62
N PHE A 61 -4.00 3.40 -3.75
CA PHE A 61 -3.99 2.38 -4.81
C PHE A 61 -2.56 2.10 -5.31
N GLU A 62 -1.80 3.14 -5.67
CA GLU A 62 -0.44 2.97 -6.19
C GLU A 62 0.54 2.42 -5.14
N ALA A 63 0.39 2.83 -3.88
CA ALA A 63 1.19 2.29 -2.77
C ALA A 63 0.90 0.80 -2.54
N VAL A 64 -0.39 0.41 -2.49
CA VAL A 64 -0.80 -0.99 -2.34
C VAL A 64 -0.38 -1.81 -3.55
N ARG A 65 -0.57 -1.32 -4.78
CA ARG A 65 -0.14 -1.97 -6.01
C ARG A 65 1.35 -2.26 -6.00
N SER A 66 2.17 -1.27 -5.66
CA SER A 66 3.63 -1.43 -5.56
C SER A 66 4.03 -2.49 -4.50
N ALA A 67 3.32 -2.53 -3.38
CA ALA A 67 3.56 -3.54 -2.33
C ALA A 67 3.12 -4.95 -2.78
N LEU A 68 2.00 -5.06 -3.50
CA LEU A 68 1.52 -6.33 -4.09
C LEU A 68 2.46 -6.83 -5.17
N ASP A 69 3.01 -5.96 -6.02
CA ASP A 69 4.00 -6.35 -7.04
C ASP A 69 5.25 -6.97 -6.41
N ALA A 70 5.74 -6.37 -5.31
CA ALA A 70 6.87 -6.92 -4.56
C ALA A 70 6.54 -8.27 -3.90
N PHE A 71 5.32 -8.44 -3.39
CA PHE A 71 4.85 -9.71 -2.83
C PHE A 71 4.70 -10.77 -3.93
N ARG A 72 4.09 -10.46 -5.07
CA ARG A 72 3.92 -11.39 -6.20
C ARG A 72 5.26 -11.87 -6.76
N ALA A 73 6.26 -10.99 -6.79
CA ALA A 73 7.62 -11.37 -7.17
C ALA A 73 8.24 -12.39 -6.19
N ALA A 74 7.90 -12.31 -4.89
CA ALA A 74 8.37 -13.25 -3.87
C ALA A 74 7.55 -14.55 -3.82
N ALA A 75 6.30 -14.55 -4.28
CA ALA A 75 5.39 -15.70 -4.30
C ALA A 75 4.78 -15.92 -5.68
N PRO A 76 5.61 -16.22 -6.71
CA PRO A 76 5.14 -16.40 -8.08
C PRO A 76 4.16 -17.58 -8.17
N GLY A 77 3.08 -17.37 -8.92
CA GLY A 77 2.03 -18.38 -9.13
C GLY A 77 0.99 -18.49 -8.01
N TRP A 78 1.18 -17.78 -6.88
CA TRP A 78 0.13 -17.69 -5.86
C TRP A 78 -0.94 -16.67 -6.25
N THR A 79 -2.21 -17.05 -6.06
CA THR A 79 -3.38 -16.22 -6.35
C THR A 79 -4.38 -16.38 -5.21
N PRO A 80 -4.93 -15.27 -4.62
CA PRO A 80 -5.94 -15.38 -3.59
C PRO A 80 -7.30 -15.77 -4.16
N ALA A 81 -8.01 -16.71 -3.54
CA ALA A 81 -9.43 -16.98 -3.81
C ALA A 81 -10.35 -16.08 -2.96
N THR A 82 -9.82 -15.55 -1.86
CA THR A 82 -10.54 -14.69 -0.93
C THR A 82 -9.67 -13.51 -0.49
N HIS A 83 -10.27 -12.32 -0.45
CA HIS A 83 -9.63 -11.09 0.00
C HIS A 83 -10.51 -10.36 1.01
N THR A 84 -9.93 -9.90 2.12
CA THR A 84 -10.58 -9.02 3.09
C THR A 84 -9.78 -7.72 3.24
N ASP A 85 -10.44 -6.59 3.01
CA ASP A 85 -9.86 -5.24 3.11
C ASP A 85 -10.36 -4.58 4.40
N ILE A 86 -9.49 -4.49 5.42
CA ILE A 86 -9.81 -3.94 6.73
C ILE A 86 -9.56 -2.44 6.73
N GLY A 87 -10.59 -1.65 7.05
CA GLY A 87 -10.56 -0.19 6.94
C GLY A 87 -10.45 0.25 5.48
N GLY A 88 -11.07 -0.52 4.56
CA GLY A 88 -10.91 -0.33 3.13
C GLY A 88 -11.57 0.92 2.56
N GLY A 89 -12.44 1.58 3.34
CA GLY A 89 -13.09 2.84 2.93
C GLY A 89 -13.77 2.73 1.58
N THR A 90 -13.26 3.48 0.60
CA THR A 90 -13.74 3.46 -0.80
C THR A 90 -13.13 2.33 -1.64
N GLY A 91 -12.34 1.44 -1.05
CA GLY A 91 -11.84 0.22 -1.69
C GLY A 91 -10.56 0.37 -2.51
N ALA A 92 -9.68 1.33 -2.21
CA ALA A 92 -8.44 1.53 -2.95
C ALA A 92 -7.57 0.26 -3.02
N ALA A 93 -7.42 -0.45 -1.89
CA ALA A 93 -6.66 -1.70 -1.85
C ALA A 93 -7.38 -2.82 -2.62
N SER A 94 -8.71 -2.87 -2.58
CA SER A 94 -9.50 -3.84 -3.34
C SER A 94 -9.32 -3.67 -4.86
N TRP A 95 -9.24 -2.42 -5.35
CA TRP A 95 -8.91 -2.14 -6.76
C TRP A 95 -7.48 -2.58 -7.11
N ALA A 96 -6.51 -2.34 -6.23
CA ALA A 96 -5.13 -2.78 -6.43
C ALA A 96 -5.01 -4.31 -6.46
N VAL A 97 -5.76 -5.02 -5.61
CA VAL A 97 -5.82 -6.49 -5.60
C VAL A 97 -6.44 -7.01 -6.90
N ALA A 98 -7.53 -6.41 -7.38
CA ALA A 98 -8.14 -6.80 -8.64
C ALA A 98 -7.21 -6.58 -9.84
N GLU A 99 -6.41 -5.52 -9.85
CA GLU A 99 -5.40 -5.28 -10.90
C GLU A 99 -4.20 -6.24 -10.79
N ALA A 100 -3.78 -6.57 -9.56
CA ALA A 100 -2.68 -7.52 -9.34
C ALA A 100 -3.00 -8.94 -9.83
N TRP A 101 -4.26 -9.35 -9.78
CA TRP A 101 -4.74 -10.66 -10.23
C TRP A 101 -5.97 -10.52 -11.15
N PRO A 102 -5.80 -10.00 -12.37
CA PRO A 102 -6.91 -9.67 -13.27
C PRO A 102 -7.70 -10.91 -13.75
N GLU A 103 -7.04 -12.06 -13.84
CA GLU A 103 -7.68 -13.34 -14.20
C GLU A 103 -8.30 -14.05 -12.99
N GLY A 104 -8.09 -13.52 -11.78
CA GLY A 104 -8.53 -14.13 -10.54
C GLY A 104 -9.99 -13.79 -10.22
N GLU A 105 -10.84 -14.81 -10.05
CA GLU A 105 -12.20 -14.65 -9.52
C GLU A 105 -12.20 -14.73 -7.98
N HIS A 106 -11.47 -13.80 -7.33
CA HIS A 106 -11.43 -13.76 -5.88
C HIS A 106 -12.65 -13.05 -5.28
N ARG A 107 -13.14 -13.58 -4.15
CA ARG A 107 -14.24 -12.97 -3.38
C ARG A 107 -13.68 -11.90 -2.46
N THR A 108 -14.01 -10.64 -2.71
CA THR A 108 -13.58 -9.51 -1.89
C THR A 108 -14.65 -9.12 -0.86
N THR A 109 -14.21 -8.88 0.38
CA THR A 109 -15.02 -8.26 1.45
C THR A 109 -14.29 -6.99 1.93
N VAL A 110 -14.97 -5.86 1.86
CA VAL A 110 -14.47 -4.57 2.38
C VAL A 110 -15.16 -4.29 3.70
N LEU A 111 -14.38 -4.06 4.75
CA LEU A 111 -14.85 -3.72 6.09
C LEU A 111 -14.45 -2.27 6.40
N ASP A 112 -15.42 -1.44 6.74
CA ASP A 112 -15.18 -0.07 7.21
C ASP A 112 -16.32 0.37 8.14
N TRP A 113 -16.09 1.39 8.98
CA TRP A 113 -17.14 1.92 9.84
C TRP A 113 -17.92 3.07 9.19
N ALA A 114 -17.31 3.75 8.19
CA ALA A 114 -17.85 4.91 7.49
C ALA A 114 -18.79 4.48 6.35
N GLU A 115 -20.10 4.41 6.63
CA GLU A 115 -21.10 4.02 5.63
C GLU A 115 -21.02 4.85 4.34
N PRO A 116 -20.82 6.18 4.37
CA PRO A 116 -20.71 6.97 3.13
C PRO A 116 -19.50 6.57 2.26
N ALA A 117 -18.39 6.09 2.86
CA ALA A 117 -17.25 5.58 2.12
C ALA A 117 -17.56 4.23 1.47
N LEU A 118 -18.23 3.32 2.20
CA LEU A 118 -18.67 2.03 1.68
C LEU A 118 -19.69 2.19 0.53
N GLU A 119 -20.63 3.13 0.63
CA GLU A 119 -21.61 3.42 -0.42
C GLU A 119 -20.91 3.89 -1.70
N LEU A 120 -19.99 4.85 -1.59
CA LEU A 120 -19.23 5.32 -2.74
C LEU A 120 -18.32 4.23 -3.32
N GLY A 121 -17.66 3.45 -2.47
CA GLY A 121 -16.83 2.32 -2.89
C GLY A 121 -17.62 1.29 -3.69
N ARG A 122 -18.81 0.95 -3.23
CA ARG A 122 -19.76 0.05 -3.94
C ARG A 122 -20.17 0.62 -5.30
N GLU A 123 -20.45 1.92 -5.37
CA GLU A 123 -20.79 2.59 -6.63
C GLU A 123 -19.63 2.56 -7.63
N LEU A 124 -18.43 2.92 -7.19
CA LEU A 124 -17.21 2.84 -8.02
C LEU A 124 -16.95 1.42 -8.52
N ALA A 125 -17.01 0.45 -7.62
CA ALA A 125 -16.78 -0.96 -7.94
C ALA A 125 -17.81 -1.53 -8.91
N ALA A 126 -19.06 -1.06 -8.88
CA ALA A 126 -20.11 -1.48 -9.81
C ALA A 126 -19.78 -1.09 -11.27
N SER A 127 -18.99 -0.05 -11.50
CA SER A 127 -18.55 0.38 -12.83
C SER A 127 -17.30 -0.36 -13.33
N ALA A 128 -16.64 -1.16 -12.48
CA ALA A 128 -15.40 -1.85 -12.83
C ALA A 128 -15.66 -3.03 -13.77
N ASP A 129 -14.69 -3.34 -14.62
CA ASP A 129 -14.74 -4.55 -15.47
C ASP A 129 -14.43 -5.83 -14.68
N SER A 130 -13.71 -5.70 -13.55
CA SER A 130 -13.36 -6.83 -12.70
C SER A 130 -14.60 -7.46 -12.04
N PRO A 131 -14.89 -8.77 -12.26
CA PRO A 131 -15.95 -9.48 -11.57
C PRO A 131 -15.78 -9.46 -10.05
N SER A 132 -14.54 -9.54 -9.56
CA SER A 132 -14.21 -9.50 -8.14
C SER A 132 -14.58 -8.18 -7.49
N LEU A 133 -14.44 -7.05 -8.19
CA LEU A 133 -14.87 -5.74 -7.71
C LEU A 133 -16.39 -5.59 -7.74
N ARG A 134 -17.06 -5.95 -8.86
CA ARG A 134 -18.52 -5.88 -8.97
C ARG A 134 -19.24 -6.77 -7.96
N GLY A 135 -18.65 -7.92 -7.66
CA GLY A 135 -19.16 -8.88 -6.68
C GLY A 135 -18.70 -8.62 -5.23
N ALA A 136 -17.94 -7.56 -4.98
CA ALA A 136 -17.40 -7.28 -3.64
C ALA A 136 -18.50 -7.01 -2.61
N ARG A 137 -18.29 -7.54 -1.41
CA ARG A 137 -19.20 -7.36 -0.25
C ARG A 137 -18.71 -6.18 0.57
N TRP A 138 -19.54 -5.17 0.74
CA TRP A 138 -19.25 -3.98 1.52
C TRP A 138 -20.01 -4.05 2.83
N ARG A 139 -19.29 -4.16 3.94
CA ARG A 139 -19.88 -4.38 5.27
C ARG A 139 -19.44 -3.31 6.23
N ARG A 140 -20.40 -2.65 6.86
CA ARG A 140 -20.13 -1.76 7.97
C ARG A 140 -19.65 -2.57 9.17
N ALA A 141 -18.47 -2.24 9.69
CA ALA A 141 -17.87 -2.89 10.83
C ALA A 141 -17.04 -1.88 11.63
N ARG A 142 -17.12 -1.94 12.96
CA ARG A 142 -16.19 -1.20 13.80
C ARG A 142 -14.84 -1.93 13.77
N ILE A 143 -13.80 -1.23 13.32
CA ILE A 143 -12.45 -1.79 13.29
C ILE A 143 -11.89 -1.79 14.72
N GLY A 144 -11.52 -2.96 15.23
CA GLY A 144 -11.04 -3.09 16.61
C GLY A 144 -11.00 -4.53 17.11
N ALA A 145 -10.77 -4.68 18.42
CA ALA A 145 -10.56 -5.98 19.07
C ALA A 145 -11.74 -6.96 18.95
N SER A 146 -12.96 -6.47 18.80
CA SER A 146 -14.18 -7.30 18.67
C SER A 146 -14.58 -7.58 17.22
N MET A 147 -13.75 -7.20 16.23
CA MET A 147 -14.03 -7.45 14.82
C MET A 147 -13.93 -8.95 14.53
N ALA A 148 -15.01 -9.53 14.00
CA ALA A 148 -15.01 -10.93 13.55
C ALA A 148 -14.52 -11.00 12.09
N LEU A 149 -13.37 -11.63 11.86
CA LEU A 149 -12.84 -11.92 10.54
C LEU A 149 -13.10 -13.36 10.16
N GLU A 150 -13.57 -13.56 8.94
CA GLU A 150 -13.59 -14.88 8.32
C GLU A 150 -12.18 -15.21 7.78
N PRO A 151 -11.78 -16.50 7.72
CA PRO A 151 -10.53 -16.89 7.09
C PRO A 151 -10.46 -16.38 5.65
N ALA A 152 -9.29 -15.82 5.28
CA ALA A 152 -9.05 -15.28 3.95
C ALA A 152 -7.62 -15.59 3.47
N ASP A 153 -7.45 -15.73 2.15
CA ASP A 153 -6.13 -15.96 1.57
C ASP A 153 -5.29 -14.67 1.65
N LEU A 154 -5.92 -13.51 1.42
CA LEU A 154 -5.28 -12.20 1.53
C LEU A 154 -6.08 -11.29 2.45
N ILE A 155 -5.39 -10.64 3.38
CA ILE A 155 -5.93 -9.53 4.16
C ILE A 155 -5.09 -8.28 3.90
N THR A 156 -5.75 -7.18 3.56
CA THR A 156 -5.12 -5.85 3.44
C THR A 156 -5.54 -4.95 4.59
N VAL A 157 -4.58 -4.17 5.10
CA VAL A 157 -4.77 -3.12 6.11
C VAL A 157 -4.00 -1.91 5.63
N SER A 158 -4.67 -0.93 5.04
CA SER A 158 -4.00 0.19 4.37
C SER A 158 -4.43 1.55 4.89
N TYR A 159 -3.47 2.31 5.43
CA TYR A 159 -3.65 3.68 5.96
C TYR A 159 -4.67 3.82 7.10
N VAL A 160 -5.02 2.74 7.78
CA VAL A 160 -6.01 2.71 8.86
C VAL A 160 -5.39 2.66 10.26
N LEU A 161 -4.18 2.11 10.41
CA LEU A 161 -3.57 1.95 11.73
C LEU A 161 -3.31 3.29 12.44
N LYS A 162 -3.09 4.37 11.67
CA LYS A 162 -2.94 5.72 12.24
C LYS A 162 -4.19 6.17 13.01
N GLU A 163 -5.38 5.73 12.61
CA GLU A 163 -6.66 6.15 13.19
C GLU A 163 -7.01 5.40 14.49
N LEU A 164 -6.23 4.37 14.82
CA LEU A 164 -6.46 3.49 15.96
C LEU A 164 -5.48 3.80 17.11
N ASP A 165 -5.91 3.59 18.34
CA ASP A 165 -5.01 3.58 19.50
C ASP A 165 -4.08 2.34 19.49
N GLY A 166 -3.06 2.33 20.35
CA GLY A 166 -2.03 1.29 20.37
C GLY A 166 -2.59 -0.13 20.58
N ALA A 167 -3.47 -0.30 21.56
CA ALA A 167 -4.06 -1.60 21.88
C ALA A 167 -4.97 -2.12 20.76
N THR A 168 -5.73 -1.22 20.14
CA THR A 168 -6.61 -1.53 19.02
C THR A 168 -5.80 -1.91 17.77
N ARG A 169 -4.69 -1.20 17.50
CA ARG A 169 -3.76 -1.56 16.40
C ARG A 169 -3.22 -2.97 16.55
N GLU A 170 -2.71 -3.29 17.74
CA GLU A 170 -2.20 -4.63 18.05
C GLU A 170 -3.28 -5.70 17.84
N ALA A 171 -4.48 -5.48 18.37
CA ALA A 171 -5.59 -6.42 18.23
C ALA A 171 -5.97 -6.64 16.75
N VAL A 172 -6.04 -5.60 15.94
CA VAL A 172 -6.35 -5.69 14.50
C VAL A 172 -5.30 -6.50 13.76
N VAL A 173 -4.00 -6.25 14.01
CA VAL A 173 -2.91 -6.99 13.36
C VAL A 173 -2.91 -8.46 13.79
N ARG A 174 -3.13 -8.77 15.07
CA ARG A 174 -3.24 -10.15 15.55
C ARG A 174 -4.43 -10.88 14.96
N GLN A 175 -5.58 -10.22 14.81
CA GLN A 175 -6.75 -10.81 14.14
C GLN A 175 -6.49 -11.05 12.66
N ALA A 176 -5.85 -10.10 11.96
CA ALA A 176 -5.45 -10.27 10.57
C ALA A 176 -4.48 -11.46 10.43
N ALA A 177 -3.50 -11.58 11.33
CA ALA A 177 -2.57 -12.71 11.36
C ALA A 177 -3.29 -14.07 11.61
N ALA A 178 -4.29 -14.08 12.47
CA ALA A 178 -5.04 -15.31 12.78
C ALA A 178 -5.95 -15.75 11.61
N ALA A 179 -6.54 -14.80 10.88
CA ALA A 179 -7.50 -15.08 9.82
C ALA A 179 -6.86 -15.18 8.42
N GLY A 180 -5.72 -14.51 8.18
CA GLY A 180 -5.09 -14.43 6.85
C GLY A 180 -4.01 -15.47 6.61
N GLN A 181 -3.95 -16.03 5.39
CA GLN A 181 -2.76 -16.75 4.92
C GLN A 181 -1.63 -15.75 4.57
N THR A 182 -2.01 -14.63 3.97
CA THR A 182 -1.14 -13.50 3.65
C THR A 182 -1.76 -12.23 4.22
N VAL A 183 -0.95 -11.40 4.87
CA VAL A 183 -1.35 -10.09 5.39
C VAL A 183 -0.44 -9.02 4.80
N LEU A 184 -1.05 -8.02 4.17
CA LEU A 184 -0.39 -6.83 3.67
C LEU A 184 -0.82 -5.63 4.51
N VAL A 185 0.14 -4.99 5.18
CA VAL A 185 -0.08 -3.72 5.89
C VAL A 185 0.65 -2.61 5.16
N VAL A 186 -0.01 -1.50 4.90
CA VAL A 186 0.56 -0.31 4.23
C VAL A 186 0.24 0.94 5.05
N GLU A 187 1.25 1.77 5.31
CA GLU A 187 1.13 3.01 6.08
C GLU A 187 1.89 4.16 5.42
N PRO A 188 1.63 5.44 5.78
CA PRO A 188 2.42 6.56 5.27
C PRO A 188 3.91 6.38 5.49
N GLY A 189 4.76 6.79 4.53
CA GLY A 189 6.22 6.72 4.58
C GLY A 189 6.86 7.77 5.50
N THR A 190 6.25 8.02 6.65
CA THR A 190 6.72 8.91 7.72
C THR A 190 7.41 8.10 8.83
N PRO A 191 8.20 8.72 9.72
CA PRO A 191 8.74 8.03 10.90
C PRO A 191 7.67 7.28 11.70
N ASP A 192 6.56 7.93 12.04
CA ASP A 192 5.44 7.31 12.77
C ASP A 192 4.78 6.16 12.00
N GLY A 193 4.66 6.30 10.67
CA GLY A 193 4.15 5.23 9.81
C GLY A 193 5.08 4.03 9.79
N TYR A 194 6.39 4.27 9.74
CA TYR A 194 7.39 3.22 9.84
C TYR A 194 7.33 2.48 11.19
N GLU A 195 7.18 3.19 12.31
CA GLU A 195 7.04 2.56 13.63
C GLU A 195 5.83 1.64 13.69
N ARG A 196 4.68 2.06 13.11
CA ARG A 196 3.49 1.20 12.99
C ARG A 196 3.74 -0.04 12.11
N ILE A 197 4.47 0.11 11.00
CA ILE A 197 4.84 -1.01 10.14
C ILE A 197 5.76 -2.00 10.87
N ILE A 198 6.76 -1.52 11.62
CA ILE A 198 7.66 -2.40 12.38
C ILE A 198 6.90 -3.14 13.47
N ALA A 199 6.04 -2.45 14.22
CA ALA A 199 5.20 -3.10 15.22
C ALA A 199 4.27 -4.17 14.59
N ALA A 200 3.62 -3.86 13.47
CA ALA A 200 2.79 -4.81 12.75
C ALA A 200 3.62 -6.00 12.23
N ARG A 201 4.80 -5.75 11.66
CA ARG A 201 5.72 -6.77 11.19
C ARG A 201 6.11 -7.76 12.29
N ASP A 202 6.48 -7.25 13.45
CA ASP A 202 6.91 -8.07 14.57
C ASP A 202 5.77 -8.94 15.10
N LEU A 203 4.55 -8.40 15.19
CA LEU A 203 3.34 -9.18 15.53
C LEU A 203 3.02 -10.27 14.51
N LEU A 204 3.18 -10.00 13.21
CA LEU A 204 2.95 -11.00 12.16
C LEU A 204 4.00 -12.12 12.23
N VAL A 205 5.27 -11.79 12.49
CA VAL A 205 6.36 -12.77 12.65
C VAL A 205 6.14 -13.58 13.94
N GLU A 206 5.77 -12.95 15.05
CA GLU A 206 5.40 -13.61 16.30
C GLU A 206 4.25 -14.61 16.12
N ALA A 207 3.29 -14.27 15.25
CA ALA A 207 2.18 -15.15 14.86
C ALA A 207 2.58 -16.30 13.90
N GLY A 208 3.88 -16.50 13.63
CA GLY A 208 4.42 -17.56 12.80
C GLY A 208 4.34 -17.30 11.29
N MET A 209 4.11 -16.06 10.87
CA MET A 209 4.20 -15.67 9.45
C MET A 209 5.65 -15.34 9.07
N ARG A 210 5.98 -15.46 7.79
CA ARG A 210 7.28 -15.04 7.24
C ARG A 210 7.11 -13.78 6.41
N VAL A 211 8.04 -12.84 6.54
CA VAL A 211 8.04 -11.65 5.69
C VAL A 211 8.46 -12.05 4.28
N ALA A 212 7.59 -11.76 3.29
CA ALA A 212 7.86 -11.97 1.88
C ALA A 212 8.39 -10.70 1.20
N ALA A 213 7.91 -9.52 1.63
CA ALA A 213 8.34 -8.21 1.16
C ALA A 213 8.02 -7.13 2.21
N PRO A 214 8.73 -6.01 2.26
CA PRO A 214 9.91 -5.64 1.46
C PRO A 214 11.19 -6.29 1.98
N CYS A 215 11.20 -6.68 3.29
CA CYS A 215 12.39 -7.17 3.95
C CYS A 215 12.83 -8.51 3.35
N PRO A 216 14.12 -8.70 3.10
CA PRO A 216 14.67 -9.97 2.64
C PRO A 216 14.78 -11.02 3.75
N HIS A 217 14.39 -10.66 4.99
CA HIS A 217 14.47 -11.52 6.18
C HIS A 217 13.29 -11.27 7.13
N SER A 218 13.02 -12.24 8.00
CA SER A 218 12.07 -12.13 9.11
C SER A 218 12.72 -11.83 10.47
N GLY A 219 14.05 -11.70 10.54
CA GLY A 219 14.78 -11.29 11.74
C GLY A 219 14.50 -9.84 12.13
N GLN A 220 15.10 -9.38 13.22
CA GLN A 220 14.94 -7.99 13.69
C GLN A 220 15.34 -6.97 12.62
N CYS A 221 14.59 -5.87 12.50
CA CYS A 221 14.97 -4.80 11.59
C CYS A 221 16.25 -4.11 12.05
N PRO A 222 17.26 -3.94 11.16
CA PRO A 222 18.55 -3.34 11.54
C PRO A 222 18.49 -1.81 11.73
N ILE A 223 17.41 -1.15 11.35
CA ILE A 223 17.25 0.29 11.53
C ILE A 223 16.94 0.58 13.00
N VAL A 224 17.76 1.42 13.62
CA VAL A 224 17.56 1.87 14.99
C VAL A 224 16.42 2.89 15.02
N PRO A 225 15.34 2.66 15.78
CA PRO A 225 14.22 3.61 15.90
C PRO A 225 14.70 5.02 16.26
N GLY A 226 14.10 6.05 15.67
CA GLY A 226 14.44 7.45 15.89
C GLY A 226 15.68 7.96 15.16
N THR A 227 16.51 7.11 14.56
CA THR A 227 17.69 7.53 13.78
C THR A 227 17.41 7.59 12.29
N ASP A 228 16.60 6.66 11.78
CA ASP A 228 16.23 6.54 10.37
C ASP A 228 14.94 5.71 10.26
N TRP A 229 14.32 5.66 9.07
CA TRP A 229 13.12 4.86 8.81
C TRP A 229 13.11 4.32 7.38
N CYS A 230 12.60 3.10 7.21
CA CYS A 230 12.43 2.48 5.90
C CYS A 230 11.09 2.91 5.29
N HIS A 231 11.15 3.40 4.05
CA HIS A 231 9.97 3.74 3.26
C HIS A 231 10.29 3.62 1.77
N PHE A 232 9.25 3.65 0.95
CA PHE A 232 9.32 3.53 -0.49
C PHE A 232 8.54 4.64 -1.16
N SER A 233 8.52 4.63 -2.49
CA SER A 233 7.89 5.69 -3.28
C SER A 233 7.16 5.09 -4.46
N ALA A 234 5.87 5.37 -4.57
CA ALA A 234 5.05 5.04 -5.73
C ALA A 234 4.68 6.30 -6.50
N ARG A 235 4.76 6.25 -7.82
CA ARG A 235 4.37 7.37 -8.67
C ARG A 235 2.87 7.39 -8.88
N VAL A 236 2.26 8.53 -8.62
CA VAL A 236 0.82 8.76 -8.72
C VAL A 236 0.54 9.81 -9.80
N SER A 237 -0.25 9.47 -10.79
CA SER A 237 -0.73 10.43 -11.78
C SER A 237 -1.69 11.44 -11.15
N ARG A 238 -1.48 12.73 -11.41
CA ARG A 238 -2.33 13.79 -10.89
C ARG A 238 -3.50 14.09 -11.82
N SER A 239 -4.72 13.92 -11.32
CA SER A 239 -5.92 14.44 -11.99
C SER A 239 -5.93 15.98 -12.03
N SER A 240 -6.85 16.56 -12.80
CA SER A 240 -7.07 18.02 -12.81
C SER A 240 -7.41 18.57 -11.42
N LEU A 241 -8.17 17.82 -10.61
CA LEU A 241 -8.47 18.15 -9.23
C LEU A 241 -7.21 18.21 -8.36
N HIS A 242 -6.34 17.20 -8.45
CA HIS A 242 -5.06 17.19 -7.72
C HIS A 242 -4.19 18.40 -8.03
N ARG A 243 -4.05 18.75 -9.31
CA ARG A 243 -3.25 19.91 -9.74
C ARG A 243 -3.81 21.23 -9.19
N ARG A 244 -5.14 21.35 -9.18
CA ARG A 244 -5.80 22.55 -8.65
C ARG A 244 -5.62 22.72 -7.15
N VAL A 245 -5.87 21.66 -6.38
CA VAL A 245 -5.79 21.70 -4.92
C VAL A 245 -4.36 21.91 -4.42
N LYS A 246 -3.37 21.27 -5.06
CA LYS A 246 -1.95 21.37 -4.65
C LYS A 246 -1.21 22.53 -5.30
N GLY A 247 -1.81 23.26 -6.25
CA GLY A 247 -1.13 24.35 -6.98
C GLY A 247 0.09 23.88 -7.77
N GLY A 248 0.18 22.59 -8.10
CA GLY A 248 1.36 21.99 -8.73
C GLY A 248 1.22 21.88 -10.24
N SER A 249 2.30 22.21 -10.98
CA SER A 249 2.36 22.09 -12.45
C SER A 249 2.70 20.67 -12.94
N LEU A 250 3.32 19.84 -12.10
CA LEU A 250 3.73 18.47 -12.49
C LEU A 250 2.51 17.55 -12.66
N PRO A 251 2.49 16.71 -13.70
CA PRO A 251 1.41 15.77 -13.96
C PRO A 251 1.39 14.57 -13.01
N TYR A 252 2.35 14.46 -12.12
CA TYR A 252 2.50 13.36 -11.15
C TYR A 252 2.99 13.86 -9.79
N GLU A 253 2.85 13.01 -8.80
CA GLU A 253 3.48 13.12 -7.47
C GLU A 253 4.01 11.76 -7.03
N ASP A 254 4.90 11.75 -6.05
CA ASP A 254 5.43 10.53 -5.46
C ASP A 254 4.79 10.34 -4.07
N GLU A 255 3.94 9.33 -3.92
CA GLU A 255 3.43 8.91 -2.62
C GLU A 255 4.51 8.14 -1.86
N LYS A 256 4.82 8.58 -0.64
CA LYS A 256 5.74 7.88 0.26
C LYS A 256 4.96 6.94 1.16
N PHE A 257 5.37 5.68 1.21
CA PHE A 257 4.70 4.65 2.01
C PHE A 257 5.70 3.66 2.63
N GLY A 258 5.33 3.08 3.76
CA GLY A 258 5.95 1.90 4.33
C GLY A 258 5.00 0.72 4.22
N TYR A 259 5.52 -0.50 4.17
CA TYR A 259 4.66 -1.68 4.12
C TYR A 259 5.35 -2.94 4.67
N VAL A 260 4.54 -3.93 4.99
CA VAL A 260 4.96 -5.31 5.22
C VAL A 260 3.96 -6.27 4.59
N ALA A 261 4.44 -7.21 3.79
CA ALA A 261 3.71 -8.38 3.32
C ALA A 261 4.29 -9.61 4.02
N ALA A 262 3.50 -10.22 4.90
CA ALA A 262 3.86 -11.43 5.60
C ALA A 262 2.92 -12.57 5.23
N THR A 263 3.45 -13.80 5.17
CA THR A 263 2.69 -14.92 4.62
C THR A 263 3.05 -16.25 5.26
N ARG A 264 2.12 -17.21 5.18
CA ARG A 264 2.32 -18.64 5.50
C ARG A 264 2.52 -19.50 4.26
N VAL A 265 2.23 -18.93 3.06
CA VAL A 265 2.49 -19.67 1.82
C VAL A 265 3.97 -19.66 1.47
N PRO A 266 4.45 -20.60 0.63
CA PRO A 266 5.81 -20.59 0.13
C PRO A 266 6.13 -19.26 -0.56
N ALA A 267 7.19 -18.61 -0.14
CA ALA A 267 7.67 -17.37 -0.72
C ALA A 267 9.20 -17.33 -0.66
N ALA A 268 9.83 -16.74 -1.66
CA ALA A 268 11.26 -16.50 -1.75
C ALA A 268 11.49 -14.97 -1.73
N PRO A 269 11.77 -14.37 -0.55
CA PRO A 269 12.13 -12.97 -0.47
C PRO A 269 13.36 -12.66 -1.34
N ALA A 270 13.47 -11.43 -1.82
CA ALA A 270 14.65 -11.00 -2.56
C ALA A 270 15.94 -11.16 -1.72
N PRO A 271 17.09 -11.45 -2.33
CA PRO A 271 18.37 -11.54 -1.62
C PRO A 271 18.72 -10.24 -0.87
N SER A 272 18.43 -9.11 -1.48
CA SER A 272 18.54 -7.79 -0.85
C SER A 272 17.47 -6.86 -1.37
N ARG A 273 17.18 -5.78 -0.63
CA ARG A 273 16.24 -4.73 -1.01
C ARG A 273 16.95 -3.38 -1.09
N VAL A 274 16.76 -2.67 -2.20
CA VAL A 274 17.24 -1.29 -2.35
C VAL A 274 16.40 -0.37 -1.44
N THR A 275 17.01 0.14 -0.37
CA THR A 275 16.32 0.88 0.70
C THR A 275 16.30 2.38 0.52
N ARG A 276 17.08 2.90 -0.44
CA ARG A 276 17.16 4.33 -0.78
C ARG A 276 17.22 4.51 -2.30
N LYS A 277 16.95 5.73 -2.76
CA LYS A 277 17.11 6.07 -4.17
C LYS A 277 18.55 5.84 -4.61
N PRO A 278 18.80 5.01 -5.66
CA PRO A 278 20.13 4.77 -6.20
C PRO A 278 20.86 6.08 -6.54
N GLN A 279 22.14 6.17 -6.17
CA GLN A 279 22.97 7.34 -6.46
C GLN A 279 23.84 7.04 -7.69
N ILE A 280 23.42 7.56 -8.84
CA ILE A 280 24.16 7.39 -10.09
C ILE A 280 25.26 8.46 -10.18
N ARG A 281 26.52 8.01 -10.28
CA ARG A 281 27.71 8.85 -10.45
C ARG A 281 28.47 8.44 -11.70
N LYS A 282 29.46 9.24 -12.11
CA LYS A 282 30.29 8.91 -13.28
C LYS A 282 31.01 7.57 -13.06
N GLY A 283 30.57 6.55 -13.81
CA GLY A 283 31.19 5.22 -13.81
C GLY A 283 30.83 4.32 -12.65
N GLN A 284 29.93 4.72 -11.75
CA GLN A 284 29.49 3.92 -10.60
C GLN A 284 28.05 4.23 -10.18
N VAL A 285 27.41 3.26 -9.54
CA VAL A 285 26.12 3.39 -8.88
C VAL A 285 26.29 2.95 -7.42
N LEU A 286 25.82 3.76 -6.48
CA LEU A 286 25.78 3.43 -5.06
C LEU A 286 24.38 2.97 -4.71
N LEU A 287 24.26 1.81 -4.09
CA LEU A 287 23.03 1.18 -3.64
C LEU A 287 23.08 0.99 -2.13
N ASP A 288 22.10 1.56 -1.42
CA ASP A 288 21.89 1.27 -0.01
C ASP A 288 20.97 0.05 0.08
N LEU A 289 21.46 -1.03 0.68
CA LEU A 289 20.83 -2.35 0.68
C LEU A 289 20.49 -2.81 2.09
N CYS A 290 19.32 -3.44 2.24
CA CYS A 290 19.01 -4.34 3.35
C CYS A 290 19.15 -5.77 2.81
N ALA A 291 19.97 -6.60 3.45
CA ALA A 291 20.29 -7.93 2.98
C ALA A 291 19.58 -9.05 3.77
N ALA A 292 19.60 -10.27 3.24
CA ALA A 292 18.94 -11.43 3.84
C ALA A 292 19.50 -11.82 5.23
N ASP A 293 20.75 -11.46 5.53
CA ASP A 293 21.37 -11.64 6.85
C ASP A 293 20.94 -10.56 7.88
N GLY A 294 20.11 -9.61 7.47
CA GLY A 294 19.66 -8.50 8.32
C GLY A 294 20.64 -7.33 8.38
N SER A 295 21.69 -7.31 7.56
CA SER A 295 22.63 -6.18 7.51
C SER A 295 22.08 -5.03 6.64
N LEU A 296 22.49 -3.80 7.02
CA LEU A 296 22.39 -2.61 6.16
C LEU A 296 23.78 -2.25 5.68
N HIS A 297 23.97 -2.20 4.37
CA HIS A 297 25.25 -1.83 3.78
C HIS A 297 25.08 -1.05 2.49
N ARG A 298 26.16 -0.43 2.04
CA ARG A 298 26.20 0.27 0.76
C ARG A 298 27.12 -0.46 -0.20
N ASP A 299 26.55 -0.86 -1.33
CA ASP A 299 27.29 -1.41 -2.45
C ASP A 299 27.68 -0.33 -3.46
N THR A 300 28.86 -0.50 -4.06
CA THR A 300 29.34 0.32 -5.17
C THR A 300 29.49 -0.54 -6.41
N VAL A 301 28.54 -0.44 -7.32
CA VAL A 301 28.55 -1.13 -8.61
C VAL A 301 29.23 -0.27 -9.64
N THR A 302 30.35 -0.70 -10.19
CA THR A 302 31.17 0.05 -11.16
C THR A 302 31.05 -0.53 -12.56
N LYS A 303 31.49 0.21 -13.59
CA LYS A 303 31.52 -0.26 -14.99
C LYS A 303 32.22 -1.61 -15.17
N ARG A 304 33.14 -1.99 -14.26
CA ARG A 304 33.85 -3.28 -14.31
C ARG A 304 32.92 -4.46 -14.10
N HIS A 305 31.77 -4.25 -13.45
CA HIS A 305 30.76 -5.28 -13.20
C HIS A 305 29.83 -5.55 -14.40
N GLY A 306 30.12 -4.99 -15.59
CA GLY A 306 29.46 -5.36 -16.84
C GLY A 306 27.92 -5.24 -16.80
N ALA A 307 27.23 -6.37 -16.91
CA ALA A 307 25.77 -6.47 -16.90
C ALA A 307 25.18 -5.94 -15.59
N LEU A 308 25.77 -6.27 -14.44
CA LEU A 308 25.33 -5.80 -13.13
C LEU A 308 25.38 -4.26 -13.02
N TYR A 309 26.35 -3.59 -13.65
CA TYR A 309 26.40 -2.13 -13.70
C TYR A 309 25.24 -1.54 -14.53
N ARG A 310 24.85 -2.19 -15.63
CA ARG A 310 23.67 -1.77 -16.41
C ARG A 310 22.41 -1.92 -15.57
N ALA A 311 22.24 -3.09 -14.95
CA ALA A 311 21.12 -3.35 -14.04
C ALA A 311 21.05 -2.33 -12.87
N ALA A 312 22.20 -1.98 -12.28
CA ALA A 312 22.27 -1.00 -11.20
C ALA A 312 21.82 0.40 -11.64
N ARG A 313 22.09 0.80 -12.88
CA ARG A 313 21.64 2.09 -13.42
C ARG A 313 20.14 2.17 -13.65
N ASP A 314 19.53 1.02 -13.94
CA ASP A 314 18.12 0.91 -14.25
C ASP A 314 17.29 0.55 -13.00
N THR A 315 17.96 0.19 -11.89
CA THR A 315 17.28 -0.19 -10.66
C THR A 315 16.64 1.03 -9.97
N SER A 316 15.63 0.76 -9.17
CA SER A 316 14.84 1.78 -8.48
C SER A 316 14.82 1.56 -6.97
N TRP A 317 14.39 2.59 -6.26
CA TRP A 317 14.13 2.49 -4.83
C TRP A 317 13.00 1.47 -4.57
N GLY A 318 13.26 0.50 -3.70
CA GLY A 318 12.36 -0.60 -3.39
C GLY A 318 12.54 -1.85 -4.27
N ALA A 319 13.41 -1.82 -5.28
CA ALA A 319 13.67 -2.99 -6.12
C ALA A 319 14.39 -4.11 -5.36
N ALA A 320 14.18 -5.35 -5.80
CA ALA A 320 15.01 -6.49 -5.43
C ALA A 320 16.43 -6.30 -5.99
N TRP A 321 17.44 -6.79 -5.28
CA TRP A 321 18.83 -6.71 -5.72
C TRP A 321 19.63 -7.96 -5.33
N PRO A 322 20.48 -8.54 -6.20
CA PRO A 322 20.50 -8.26 -7.64
C PRO A 322 19.18 -8.64 -8.33
N PRO A 323 18.91 -8.14 -9.54
CA PRO A 323 17.75 -8.62 -10.31
C PRO A 323 17.98 -10.08 -10.72
N PRO A 324 16.89 -10.88 -10.88
CA PRO A 324 16.99 -12.33 -11.13
C PRO A 324 17.85 -12.74 -12.34
N ASP A 325 17.84 -11.89 -13.37
CA ASP A 325 18.54 -12.18 -14.65
C ASP A 325 20.00 -11.67 -14.70
N ALA A 326 20.55 -11.19 -13.58
CA ALA A 326 21.90 -10.60 -13.57
C ALA A 326 23.04 -11.62 -13.48
N ASP A 327 22.76 -12.86 -13.07
CA ASP A 327 23.76 -13.92 -12.90
C ASP A 327 23.96 -14.76 -14.20
N ASP A 328 23.07 -14.62 -15.21
CA ASP A 328 23.12 -15.39 -16.47
C ASP A 328 23.68 -14.57 -17.67
N ALA A 329 24.33 -13.42 -17.47
CA ALA A 329 24.80 -12.55 -18.56
C ALA A 329 26.29 -12.25 -18.51
#